data_c00706ebdcc717013298836cac915e55
#
_entry.id   c00706ebdcc717013298836cac915e55
#
_cell.length_a   1.000
_cell.length_b   1.000
_cell.length_c   1.000
_cell.angle_alpha   90.00
_cell.angle_beta   90.00
_cell.angle_gamma   90.00
#
_symmetry.space_group_name_H-M   'P 1'
#
loop_
_entity.id
_entity.type
_entity.pdbx_description
1 polymer ?
#
loop_
_entity_poly.entity_id
_entity_poly.type
_entity_poly.pdbx_seq_one_letter_code
_entity_poly.pdbx_strand_id
1 'polypeptide(L)'
;SDYQKDVQYARSAGLYIENIHTPVHEQNCLSLDNLDGENVFHTYLQCVKDCFQYNITTMVIHLPDDEHPVNDLGIKRLENVISEAEKKNIQVAFENLNNILNLALVLEAFQSKNVGYCYDSCHHLNYAPDDDLLKLYGNRLMALHLQDNGGKHNQHQLPFDGNIDWVN
;
A
#
# COMPACT_ATOMS: atom_id res chain seq x y z
N SER A 1 16.66 3.66 10.27
CA SER A 1 16.09 4.60 11.26
C SER A 1 15.51 3.81 12.41
N ASP A 2 15.57 4.37 13.63
CA ASP A 2 14.97 3.76 14.82
C ASP A 2 13.47 4.16 14.89
N TYR A 3 12.69 3.63 13.95
CA TYR A 3 11.25 3.94 13.82
C TYR A 3 10.43 3.60 15.08
N GLN A 4 10.98 2.79 15.98
CA GLN A 4 10.37 2.52 17.29
C GLN A 4 10.24 3.81 18.12
N LYS A 5 11.25 4.67 18.05
CA LYS A 5 11.21 5.99 18.69
C LYS A 5 10.19 6.90 18.01
N ASP A 6 10.08 6.84 16.70
CA ASP A 6 9.12 7.66 15.95
C ASP A 6 7.68 7.34 16.37
N VAL A 7 7.34 6.05 16.55
CA VAL A 7 6.03 5.63 17.08
C VAL A 7 5.79 6.20 18.49
N GLN A 8 6.80 6.14 19.37
CA GLN A 8 6.69 6.66 20.73
C GLN A 8 6.52 8.18 20.75
N TYR A 9 7.28 8.91 19.93
CA TYR A 9 7.18 10.37 19.81
C TYR A 9 5.81 10.79 19.29
N ALA A 10 5.32 10.17 18.21
CA ALA A 10 4.00 10.46 17.67
C ALA A 10 2.90 10.29 18.73
N ARG A 11 2.90 9.19 19.45
CA ARG A 11 1.92 8.91 20.51
C ARG A 11 2.06 9.84 21.72
N SER A 12 3.28 10.17 22.11
CA SER A 12 3.51 11.14 23.21
C SER A 12 3.03 12.55 22.87
N ALA A 13 3.01 12.89 21.57
CA ALA A 13 2.44 14.12 21.04
C ALA A 13 0.90 14.04 20.85
N GLY A 14 0.26 12.94 21.23
CA GLY A 14 -1.18 12.76 21.10
C GLY A 14 -1.66 12.40 19.69
N LEU A 15 -0.74 12.01 18.80
CA LEU A 15 -1.08 11.62 17.44
C LEU A 15 -1.55 10.16 17.39
N TYR A 16 -2.57 9.91 16.59
CA TYR A 16 -2.98 8.57 16.20
C TYR A 16 -2.17 8.13 14.97
N ILE A 17 -1.73 6.86 14.94
CA ILE A 17 -1.05 6.29 13.79
C ILE A 17 -2.04 5.37 13.09
N GLU A 18 -2.52 5.79 11.94
CA GLU A 18 -3.55 5.12 11.15
C GLU A 18 -3.02 3.85 10.50
N ASN A 19 -1.89 3.96 9.84
CA ASN A 19 -1.27 2.85 9.14
C ASN A 19 0.25 2.96 9.14
N ILE A 20 0.92 1.91 8.71
CA ILE A 20 2.31 1.95 8.29
C ILE A 20 2.39 1.68 6.79
N HIS A 21 3.30 2.38 6.15
CA HIS A 21 3.66 2.10 4.76
C HIS A 21 4.86 1.14 4.73
N THR A 22 4.77 0.08 3.92
CA THR A 22 5.93 -0.80 3.71
C THR A 22 7.05 -0.04 3.00
N PRO A 23 8.34 -0.40 3.21
CA PRO A 23 9.43 0.17 2.44
C PRO A 23 9.19 0.02 0.93
N VAL A 24 9.38 1.12 0.19
CA VAL A 24 9.13 1.20 -1.27
C VAL A 24 10.33 0.78 -2.12
N HIS A 25 11.33 0.20 -1.49
CA HIS A 25 12.51 -0.31 -2.19
C HIS A 25 12.31 -1.77 -2.55
N GLU A 26 12.68 -2.13 -3.77
CA GLU A 26 12.73 -3.50 -4.26
C GLU A 26 11.37 -4.20 -4.44
N GLN A 27 10.21 -3.50 -4.30
CA GLN A 27 8.90 -4.13 -4.49
C GLN A 27 8.77 -4.86 -5.84
N ASN A 28 9.47 -4.41 -6.88
CA ASN A 28 9.50 -5.05 -8.20
C ASN A 28 10.15 -6.46 -8.18
N CYS A 29 10.86 -6.79 -7.10
CA CYS A 29 11.45 -8.11 -6.91
C CYS A 29 10.49 -9.14 -6.29
N LEU A 30 9.26 -8.76 -5.93
CA LEU A 30 8.31 -9.65 -5.24
C LEU A 30 8.13 -11.01 -5.92
N SER A 31 8.15 -11.03 -7.24
CA SER A 31 7.93 -12.23 -8.08
C SER A 31 9.20 -12.97 -8.47
N LEU A 32 10.38 -12.52 -8.03
CA LEU A 32 11.66 -13.15 -8.37
C LEU A 32 11.99 -14.31 -7.42
N ASP A 33 12.41 -15.43 -8.02
CA ASP A 33 12.91 -16.60 -7.27
C ASP A 33 14.41 -16.45 -6.96
N ASN A 34 14.71 -15.45 -6.12
CA ASN A 34 16.07 -15.13 -5.70
C ASN A 34 16.05 -14.42 -4.32
N LEU A 35 17.25 -14.03 -3.84
CA LEU A 35 17.42 -13.39 -2.54
C LEU A 35 16.66 -12.05 -2.41
N ASP A 36 16.58 -11.27 -3.50
CA ASP A 36 15.90 -9.97 -3.47
C ASP A 36 14.39 -10.15 -3.28
N GLY A 37 13.78 -11.13 -3.99
CA GLY A 37 12.39 -11.48 -3.78
C GLY A 37 12.09 -12.04 -2.40
N GLU A 38 13.01 -12.83 -1.82
CA GLU A 38 12.91 -13.28 -0.42
C GLU A 38 13.01 -12.10 0.56
N ASN A 39 13.89 -11.14 0.31
CA ASN A 39 14.02 -9.95 1.15
C ASN A 39 12.72 -9.11 1.17
N VAL A 40 12.08 -8.91 0.01
CA VAL A 40 10.78 -8.23 -0.07
C VAL A 40 9.73 -8.97 0.76
N PHE A 41 9.63 -10.28 0.58
CA PHE A 41 8.69 -11.12 1.33
C PHE A 41 8.92 -11.02 2.85
N HIS A 42 10.17 -11.15 3.31
CA HIS A 42 10.50 -11.03 4.73
C HIS A 42 10.26 -9.63 5.29
N THR A 43 10.47 -8.59 4.48
CA THR A 43 10.16 -7.21 4.85
C THR A 43 8.67 -7.03 5.10
N TYR A 44 7.81 -7.56 4.23
CA TYR A 44 6.36 -7.48 4.44
C TYR A 44 5.91 -8.25 5.69
N LEU A 45 6.47 -9.44 5.94
CA LEU A 45 6.21 -10.19 7.18
C LEU A 45 6.68 -9.42 8.43
N GLN A 46 7.79 -8.68 8.33
CA GLN A 46 8.25 -7.83 9.44
C GLN A 46 7.27 -6.69 9.68
N CYS A 47 6.77 -6.03 8.63
CA CYS A 47 5.75 -4.97 8.76
C CYS A 47 4.46 -5.48 9.45
N VAL A 48 4.02 -6.71 9.17
CA VAL A 48 2.90 -7.34 9.90
C VAL A 48 3.20 -7.47 11.39
N LYS A 49 4.43 -7.87 11.75
CA LYS A 49 4.84 -7.98 13.17
C LYS A 49 4.88 -6.60 13.83
N ASP A 50 5.37 -5.60 13.12
CA ASP A 50 5.46 -4.23 13.62
C ASP A 50 4.07 -3.63 13.83
N CYS A 51 3.14 -3.82 12.88
CA CYS A 51 1.74 -3.45 13.04
C CYS A 51 1.16 -4.04 14.33
N PHE A 52 1.37 -5.33 14.57
CA PHE A 52 0.88 -6.00 15.76
C PHE A 52 1.54 -5.46 17.04
N GLN A 53 2.88 -5.33 17.02
CA GLN A 53 3.66 -4.85 18.17
C GLN A 53 3.26 -3.44 18.58
N TYR A 54 2.99 -2.57 17.62
CA TYR A 54 2.66 -1.17 17.86
C TYR A 54 1.16 -0.88 17.86
N ASN A 55 0.32 -1.90 17.79
CA ASN A 55 -1.15 -1.74 17.74
C ASN A 55 -1.56 -0.76 16.63
N ILE A 56 -1.06 -1.00 15.41
CA ILE A 56 -1.43 -0.31 14.18
C ILE A 56 -2.23 -1.31 13.35
N THR A 57 -3.41 -0.92 12.91
CA THR A 57 -4.39 -1.87 12.37
C THR A 57 -4.24 -2.10 10.86
N THR A 58 -3.53 -1.24 10.17
CA THR A 58 -3.43 -1.27 8.72
C THR A 58 -1.99 -1.14 8.25
N MET A 59 -1.60 -1.95 7.27
CA MET A 59 -0.37 -1.75 6.52
C MET A 59 -0.68 -1.48 5.04
N VAL A 60 0.04 -0.55 4.45
CA VAL A 60 -0.05 -0.21 3.03
C VAL A 60 1.12 -0.82 2.28
N ILE A 61 0.83 -1.46 1.15
CA ILE A 61 1.81 -2.12 0.28
C ILE A 61 1.79 -1.48 -1.10
N HIS A 62 2.96 -1.08 -1.59
CA HIS A 62 3.19 -0.91 -3.02
C HIS A 62 3.40 -2.26 -3.69
N LEU A 63 2.58 -2.58 -4.68
CA LEU A 63 2.83 -3.71 -5.57
C LEU A 63 3.93 -3.36 -6.59
N PRO A 64 4.56 -4.35 -7.22
CA PRO A 64 5.39 -4.13 -8.40
C PRO A 64 4.64 -3.30 -9.46
N ASP A 65 5.40 -2.58 -10.29
CA ASP A 65 4.82 -1.89 -11.46
C ASP A 65 4.34 -2.90 -12.53
N ASP A 66 3.63 -2.41 -13.56
CA ASP A 66 3.06 -3.27 -14.60
C ASP A 66 4.12 -3.90 -15.54
N GLU A 67 5.38 -3.43 -15.50
CA GLU A 67 6.50 -4.07 -16.19
C GLU A 67 7.03 -5.29 -15.43
N HIS A 68 6.67 -5.43 -14.14
CA HIS A 68 7.06 -6.53 -13.25
C HIS A 68 5.82 -7.28 -12.75
N PRO A 69 5.19 -8.14 -13.58
CA PRO A 69 3.92 -8.76 -13.24
C PRO A 69 4.03 -9.65 -12.01
N VAL A 70 2.99 -9.57 -11.17
CA VAL A 70 2.84 -10.48 -10.02
C VAL A 70 2.49 -11.87 -10.56
N ASN A 71 3.44 -12.81 -10.44
CA ASN A 71 3.28 -14.20 -10.86
C ASN A 71 2.83 -15.11 -9.71
N ASP A 72 2.71 -16.42 -9.96
CA ASP A 72 2.28 -17.40 -8.96
C ASP A 72 3.13 -17.38 -7.67
N LEU A 73 4.45 -17.12 -7.79
CA LEU A 73 5.32 -16.98 -6.62
C LEU A 73 5.02 -15.71 -5.84
N GLY A 74 4.80 -14.59 -6.54
CA GLY A 74 4.38 -13.34 -5.93
C GLY A 74 3.03 -13.47 -5.21
N ILE A 75 2.04 -14.10 -5.84
CA ILE A 75 0.74 -14.41 -5.23
C ILE A 75 0.91 -15.27 -3.97
N LYS A 76 1.72 -16.33 -4.03
CA LYS A 76 1.98 -17.20 -2.88
C LYS A 76 2.66 -16.47 -1.71
N ARG A 77 3.59 -15.56 -2.00
CA ARG A 77 4.21 -14.70 -0.98
C ARG A 77 3.19 -13.77 -0.33
N LEU A 78 2.36 -13.10 -1.14
CA LEU A 78 1.28 -12.24 -0.63
C LEU A 78 0.26 -13.05 0.19
N GLU A 79 -0.12 -14.25 -0.25
CA GLU A 79 -1.01 -15.14 0.52
C GLU A 79 -0.47 -15.42 1.92
N ASN A 80 0.82 -15.72 2.04
CA ASN A 80 1.46 -15.93 3.35
C ASN A 80 1.47 -14.66 4.21
N VAL A 81 1.77 -13.49 3.61
CA VAL A 81 1.73 -12.19 4.32
C VAL A 81 0.33 -11.90 4.83
N ILE A 82 -0.68 -12.06 3.97
CA ILE A 82 -2.10 -11.85 4.30
C ILE A 82 -2.55 -12.81 5.40
N SER A 83 -2.21 -14.10 5.30
CA SER A 83 -2.52 -15.10 6.33
C SER A 83 -1.94 -14.72 7.70
N GLU A 84 -0.70 -14.22 7.75
CA GLU A 84 -0.10 -13.75 9.02
C GLU A 84 -0.76 -12.45 9.52
N ALA A 85 -1.17 -11.55 8.62
CA ALA A 85 -1.90 -10.34 8.97
C ALA A 85 -3.29 -10.64 9.55
N GLU A 86 -4.02 -11.58 8.94
CA GLU A 86 -5.34 -12.02 9.41
C GLU A 86 -5.30 -12.62 10.82
N LYS A 87 -4.30 -13.46 11.12
CA LYS A 87 -4.10 -14.03 12.47
C LYS A 87 -3.93 -12.96 13.55
N LYS A 88 -3.52 -11.76 13.14
CA LYS A 88 -3.26 -10.60 14.03
C LYS A 88 -4.32 -9.52 13.91
N ASN A 89 -5.37 -9.77 13.11
CA ASN A 89 -6.41 -8.79 12.79
C ASN A 89 -5.87 -7.49 12.19
N ILE A 90 -4.87 -7.59 11.32
CA ILE A 90 -4.26 -6.48 10.59
C ILE A 90 -4.84 -6.46 9.17
N GLN A 91 -5.17 -5.28 8.70
CA GLN A 91 -5.60 -5.03 7.34
C GLN A 91 -4.39 -4.82 6.43
N VAL A 92 -4.49 -5.31 5.19
CA VAL A 92 -3.48 -5.12 4.14
C VAL A 92 -4.12 -4.34 3.00
N ALA A 93 -3.69 -3.12 2.80
CA ALA A 93 -4.19 -2.23 1.75
C ALA A 93 -3.17 -2.11 0.62
N PHE A 94 -3.57 -2.42 -0.59
CA PHE A 94 -2.73 -2.26 -1.78
C PHE A 94 -2.98 -0.91 -2.43
N GLU A 95 -1.91 -0.17 -2.71
CA GLU A 95 -1.97 1.19 -3.22
C GLU A 95 -1.93 1.24 -4.75
N ASN A 96 -2.70 2.16 -5.32
CA ASN A 96 -2.62 2.43 -6.76
C ASN A 96 -1.36 3.23 -7.10
N LEU A 97 -0.56 2.67 -8.00
CA LEU A 97 0.57 3.30 -8.67
C LEU A 97 0.42 3.10 -10.19
N ASN A 98 1.55 3.08 -10.90
CA ASN A 98 1.65 2.57 -12.27
C ASN A 98 1.62 1.03 -12.31
N ASN A 99 0.67 0.44 -11.60
CA ASN A 99 0.58 -1.00 -11.34
C ASN A 99 -0.88 -1.49 -11.43
N ILE A 100 -1.68 -0.88 -12.26
CA ILE A 100 -3.12 -1.11 -12.31
C ILE A 100 -3.46 -2.57 -12.61
N LEU A 101 -2.69 -3.24 -13.47
CA LEU A 101 -2.89 -4.65 -13.78
C LEU A 101 -2.57 -5.53 -12.57
N ASN A 102 -1.48 -5.26 -11.86
CA ASN A 102 -1.10 -5.99 -10.66
C ASN A 102 -2.10 -5.72 -9.52
N LEU A 103 -2.57 -4.48 -9.37
CA LEU A 103 -3.59 -4.12 -8.39
C LEU A 103 -4.89 -4.89 -8.63
N ALA A 104 -5.39 -4.90 -9.86
CA ALA A 104 -6.59 -5.64 -10.23
C ALA A 104 -6.44 -7.14 -9.95
N LEU A 105 -5.31 -7.74 -10.38
CA LEU A 105 -5.00 -9.15 -10.15
C LEU A 105 -5.03 -9.50 -8.65
N VAL A 106 -4.36 -8.71 -7.82
CA VAL A 106 -4.23 -9.00 -6.39
C VAL A 106 -5.56 -8.79 -5.66
N LEU A 107 -6.30 -7.73 -5.99
CA LEU A 107 -7.63 -7.51 -5.42
C LEU A 107 -8.66 -8.55 -5.86
N GLU A 108 -8.51 -9.15 -7.05
CA GLU A 108 -9.34 -10.27 -7.48
C GLU A 108 -8.95 -11.57 -6.78
N ALA A 109 -7.65 -11.85 -6.65
CA ALA A 109 -7.14 -13.07 -6.03
C ALA A 109 -7.50 -13.17 -4.52
N PHE A 110 -7.53 -12.04 -3.81
CA PHE A 110 -7.73 -12.01 -2.35
C PHE A 110 -9.04 -11.33 -1.98
N GLN A 111 -10.08 -12.13 -1.69
CA GLN A 111 -11.43 -11.65 -1.32
C GLN A 111 -11.65 -11.55 0.20
N SER A 112 -10.57 -11.60 0.98
CA SER A 112 -10.65 -11.45 2.43
C SER A 112 -11.09 -10.03 2.83
N LYS A 113 -11.86 -9.94 3.91
CA LYS A 113 -12.23 -8.65 4.52
C LYS A 113 -11.02 -7.87 5.10
N ASN A 114 -9.90 -8.55 5.28
CA ASN A 114 -8.65 -7.94 5.74
C ASN A 114 -7.77 -7.46 4.59
N VAL A 115 -8.21 -7.64 3.34
CA VAL A 115 -7.49 -7.19 2.14
C VAL A 115 -8.31 -6.11 1.44
N GLY A 116 -7.68 -4.99 1.15
CA GLY A 116 -8.36 -3.89 0.50
C GLY A 116 -7.46 -2.95 -0.27
N TYR A 117 -7.96 -1.75 -0.45
CA TYR A 117 -7.44 -0.75 -1.33
C TYR A 117 -6.97 0.49 -0.55
N CYS A 118 -5.79 0.99 -0.89
CA CYS A 118 -5.33 2.30 -0.49
C CYS A 118 -5.41 3.23 -1.71
N TYR A 119 -6.26 4.25 -1.63
CA TYR A 119 -6.36 5.26 -2.67
C TYR A 119 -5.32 6.36 -2.47
N ASP A 120 -4.44 6.53 -3.46
CA ASP A 120 -3.56 7.69 -3.58
C ASP A 120 -4.03 8.59 -4.73
N SER A 121 -4.38 9.83 -4.39
CA SER A 121 -4.94 10.81 -5.31
C SER A 121 -3.92 11.32 -6.34
N CYS A 122 -2.65 11.46 -5.94
CA CYS A 122 -1.59 11.89 -6.82
C CYS A 122 -1.20 10.81 -7.83
N HIS A 123 -1.12 9.56 -7.37
CA HIS A 123 -0.88 8.41 -8.25
C HIS A 123 -2.05 8.21 -9.23
N HIS A 124 -3.29 8.38 -8.76
CA HIS A 124 -4.45 8.33 -9.65
C HIS A 124 -4.34 9.35 -10.78
N LEU A 125 -4.08 10.62 -10.45
CA LEU A 125 -3.90 11.68 -11.46
C LEU A 125 -2.78 11.35 -12.45
N ASN A 126 -1.67 10.75 -11.97
CA ASN A 126 -0.49 10.51 -12.79
C ASN A 126 -0.58 9.26 -13.67
N TYR A 127 -1.23 8.20 -13.19
CA TYR A 127 -1.11 6.88 -13.80
C TYR A 127 -2.43 6.29 -14.32
N ALA A 128 -3.56 6.78 -13.85
CA ALA A 128 -4.87 6.28 -14.24
C ALA A 128 -5.95 7.38 -14.27
N PRO A 129 -5.69 8.56 -14.89
CA PRO A 129 -6.59 9.72 -14.81
C PRO A 129 -7.96 9.48 -15.46
N ASP A 130 -8.04 8.53 -16.37
CA ASP A 130 -9.28 8.21 -17.10
C ASP A 130 -10.10 7.08 -16.42
N ASP A 131 -9.56 6.44 -15.38
CA ASP A 131 -10.22 5.36 -14.67
C ASP A 131 -10.94 5.90 -13.43
N ASP A 132 -12.12 5.40 -13.13
CA ASP A 132 -12.81 5.68 -11.86
C ASP A 132 -12.43 4.63 -10.82
N LEU A 133 -11.24 4.77 -10.23
CA LEU A 133 -10.70 3.80 -9.27
C LEU A 133 -11.55 3.68 -8.00
N LEU A 134 -12.21 4.77 -7.58
CA LEU A 134 -13.10 4.72 -6.42
C LEU A 134 -14.39 3.97 -6.72
N LYS A 135 -14.90 4.06 -7.94
CA LYS A 135 -16.04 3.24 -8.37
C LYS A 135 -15.67 1.76 -8.48
N LEU A 136 -14.46 1.46 -8.95
CA LEU A 136 -13.99 0.09 -9.11
C LEU A 136 -13.68 -0.58 -7.75
N TYR A 137 -12.98 0.12 -6.85
CA TYR A 137 -12.40 -0.48 -5.65
C TYR A 137 -12.84 0.18 -4.33
N GLY A 138 -13.65 1.24 -4.38
CA GLY A 138 -14.05 2.01 -3.19
C GLY A 138 -14.80 1.19 -2.13
N ASN A 139 -15.48 0.12 -2.52
CA ASN A 139 -16.10 -0.81 -1.58
C ASN A 139 -15.09 -1.62 -0.75
N ARG A 140 -13.81 -1.55 -1.10
CA ARG A 140 -12.69 -2.19 -0.42
C ARG A 140 -11.68 -1.17 0.15
N LEU A 141 -12.06 0.12 0.19
CA LEU A 141 -11.21 1.20 0.68
C LEU A 141 -10.85 1.00 2.15
N MET A 142 -9.56 1.04 2.47
CA MET A 142 -9.01 0.85 3.82
C MET A 142 -8.06 1.95 4.24
N ALA A 143 -7.41 2.64 3.29
CA ALA A 143 -6.49 3.73 3.55
C ALA A 143 -6.57 4.80 2.46
N LEU A 144 -6.13 6.01 2.81
CA LEU A 144 -6.12 7.17 1.93
C LEU A 144 -4.78 7.87 2.01
N HIS A 145 -4.17 8.12 0.86
CA HIS A 145 -3.06 9.05 0.70
C HIS A 145 -3.55 10.25 -0.11
N LEU A 146 -3.96 11.30 0.62
CA LEU A 146 -4.53 12.50 0.01
C LEU A 146 -3.44 13.55 -0.13
N GLN A 147 -2.94 13.68 -1.32
CA GLN A 147 -1.90 14.62 -1.71
C GLN A 147 -2.22 15.20 -3.08
N ASP A 148 -1.74 16.39 -3.35
CA ASP A 148 -1.95 17.09 -4.62
C ASP A 148 -0.67 17.18 -5.44
N ASN A 149 -0.83 17.58 -6.70
CA ASN A 149 0.27 17.65 -7.64
C ASN A 149 -0.07 18.63 -8.78
N GLY A 150 0.91 19.44 -9.12
CA GLY A 150 0.81 20.44 -10.20
C GLY A 150 1.09 19.91 -11.60
N GLY A 151 0.91 18.60 -11.87
CA GLY A 151 1.15 17.95 -13.15
C GLY A 151 2.60 17.48 -13.36
N LYS A 152 3.36 17.31 -12.28
CA LYS A 152 4.69 16.70 -12.26
C LYS A 152 4.68 15.53 -11.26
N HIS A 153 5.47 14.50 -11.54
CA HIS A 153 5.53 13.33 -10.68
C HIS A 153 5.89 13.66 -9.22
N ASN A 154 5.16 13.03 -8.29
CA ASN A 154 5.46 12.96 -6.85
C ASN A 154 5.83 14.29 -6.19
N GLN A 155 5.02 15.31 -6.37
CA GLN A 155 5.24 16.61 -5.72
C GLN A 155 4.77 16.62 -4.26
N HIS A 156 3.88 15.73 -3.86
CA HIS A 156 3.35 15.61 -2.49
C HIS A 156 2.87 16.96 -1.91
N GLN A 157 2.10 17.73 -2.69
CA GLN A 157 1.53 19.00 -2.27
C GLN A 157 0.34 18.76 -1.34
N LEU A 158 -0.03 19.78 -0.56
CA LEU A 158 -1.27 19.70 0.21
C LEU A 158 -2.49 19.70 -0.73
N PRO A 159 -3.58 19.04 -0.34
CA PRO A 159 -4.84 19.13 -1.06
C PRO A 159 -5.22 20.59 -1.37
N PHE A 160 -5.63 20.86 -2.61
CA PHE A 160 -5.96 22.19 -3.18
C PHE A 160 -4.76 23.06 -3.58
N ASP A 161 -3.51 22.61 -3.44
CA ASP A 161 -2.32 23.35 -3.89
C ASP A 161 -1.86 22.95 -5.30
N GLY A 162 -2.49 21.93 -5.90
CA GLY A 162 -2.15 21.40 -7.23
C GLY A 162 -3.30 21.43 -8.22
N ASN A 163 -3.38 20.39 -9.05
CA ASN A 163 -4.30 20.32 -10.19
C ASN A 163 -5.43 19.28 -9.99
N ILE A 164 -5.49 18.60 -8.87
CA ILE A 164 -6.55 17.62 -8.60
C ILE A 164 -7.86 18.37 -8.38
N ASP A 165 -8.91 17.97 -9.09
CA ASP A 165 -10.26 18.46 -8.84
C ASP A 165 -10.86 17.75 -7.63
N TRP A 166 -10.76 18.39 -6.47
CA TRP A 166 -11.25 17.85 -5.20
C TRP A 166 -12.76 17.97 -4.99
N VAL A 167 -13.49 18.57 -5.94
CA VAL A 167 -14.92 18.87 -5.79
C VAL A 167 -15.80 17.97 -6.65
N ASN A 168 -15.27 17.50 -7.75
CA ASN A 168 -15.92 16.60 -8.69
C ASN A 168 -15.20 15.27 -8.71
#